data_2eeecebcfc71a869d609df939a56674f
#
_entry.id   2eeecebcfc71a869d609df939a56674f
#
_cell.length_a   1.000
_cell.length_b   1.000
_cell.length_c   1.000
_cell.angle_alpha   90.00
_cell.angle_beta   90.00
_cell.angle_gamma   90.00
#
_symmetry.space_group_name_H-M   'P 1'
#
loop_
_entity.id
_entity.type
_entity.pdbx_description
1 polymer ?
#
loop_
_entity_poly.entity_id
_entity_poly.type
_entity_poly.pdbx_seq_one_letter_code
_entity_poly.pdbx_strand_id
1 'polypeptide(L)'
;MTVSNINSQEYLVQRRGDVISQGRLSDPTNTVLTALGLSDCENRVQYCINSVGDSSVTDNESKISALAEMWLFKAMRAQKAPQVLKDAGDIQNEQKLNAELLNDYIQTAKYSYAYLFFSGRKISDRALEDRQTQVKDYYNFAVQNVIEQLYRATKGKALTDFPVREGKWNIYIKNPEQLSEHAETVKELIPDTVLSFKGLKNQYSADGLGARMVLSTDDPAKEKDQPWRLMPYSSVTAMISFPGKSLNQILTADDVVVST
;
A
#
# COMPACT_ATOMS: atom_id res chain seq x y z
N MET A 1 -15.92 -33.65 13.97
CA MET A 1 -16.23 -32.27 13.56
C MET A 1 -15.05 -31.38 13.93
N THR A 2 -14.19 -31.08 13.01
CA THR A 2 -13.09 -30.13 13.20
C THR A 2 -13.64 -28.74 12.96
N VAL A 3 -13.85 -27.99 14.04
CA VAL A 3 -14.16 -26.56 13.93
C VAL A 3 -12.86 -25.88 13.52
N SER A 4 -12.74 -25.50 12.25
CA SER A 4 -11.68 -24.62 11.81
C SER A 4 -11.93 -23.25 12.47
N ASN A 5 -10.99 -22.76 13.28
CA ASN A 5 -10.99 -21.38 13.74
C ASN A 5 -10.85 -20.47 12.50
N ILE A 6 -11.98 -20.05 11.95
CA ILE A 6 -11.99 -18.98 10.96
C ILE A 6 -11.57 -17.73 11.73
N ASN A 7 -10.40 -17.20 11.38
CA ASN A 7 -9.93 -15.93 11.90
C ASN A 7 -11.00 -14.87 11.56
N SER A 8 -11.52 -14.18 12.56
CA SER A 8 -12.59 -13.19 12.38
C SER A 8 -12.22 -12.09 11.37
N GLN A 9 -10.93 -11.74 11.25
CA GLN A 9 -10.43 -10.82 10.22
C GLN A 9 -10.53 -11.43 8.82
N GLU A 10 -10.18 -12.69 8.65
CA GLU A 10 -10.27 -13.40 7.38
C GLU A 10 -11.72 -13.53 6.89
N TYR A 11 -12.64 -13.80 7.82
CA TYR A 11 -14.08 -13.82 7.52
C TYR A 11 -14.62 -12.45 7.09
N LEU A 12 -14.22 -11.36 7.76
CA LEU A 12 -14.63 -10.00 7.41
C LEU A 12 -14.05 -9.56 6.06
N VAL A 13 -12.79 -9.89 5.78
CA VAL A 13 -12.15 -9.61 4.49
C VAL A 13 -12.86 -10.36 3.36
N GLN A 14 -13.16 -11.65 3.53
CA GLN A 14 -13.89 -12.44 2.52
C GLN A 14 -15.31 -11.92 2.26
N ARG A 15 -15.98 -11.38 3.27
CA ARG A 15 -17.33 -10.85 3.16
C ARG A 15 -17.41 -9.51 2.42
N ARG A 16 -16.33 -8.73 2.38
CA ARG A 16 -16.30 -7.40 1.74
C ARG A 16 -16.44 -7.43 0.22
N GLY A 17 -16.10 -8.53 -0.44
CA GLY A 17 -16.28 -8.70 -1.88
C GLY A 17 -15.51 -7.71 -2.74
N ASP A 18 -14.29 -7.32 -2.31
CA ASP A 18 -13.45 -6.31 -2.97
C ASP A 18 -12.19 -6.91 -3.63
N VAL A 19 -11.33 -6.05 -4.16
CA VAL A 19 -10.12 -6.41 -4.88
C VAL A 19 -9.13 -7.20 -4.01
N ILE A 20 -9.00 -6.88 -2.73
CA ILE A 20 -8.07 -7.59 -1.83
C ILE A 20 -8.60 -8.99 -1.52
N SER A 21 -9.89 -9.10 -1.22
CA SER A 21 -10.51 -10.36 -0.80
C SER A 21 -10.83 -11.31 -1.94
N GLN A 22 -11.26 -10.79 -3.09
CA GLN A 22 -11.78 -11.59 -4.21
C GLN A 22 -11.05 -11.36 -5.54
N GLY A 23 -10.14 -10.40 -5.62
CA GLY A 23 -9.41 -10.08 -6.85
C GLY A 23 -10.29 -9.48 -7.95
N ARG A 24 -11.45 -8.90 -7.60
CA ARG A 24 -12.39 -8.23 -8.49
C ARG A 24 -12.85 -6.91 -7.90
N LEU A 25 -13.40 -6.04 -8.75
CA LEU A 25 -13.93 -4.75 -8.31
C LEU A 25 -15.19 -4.93 -7.44
N SER A 26 -15.27 -4.17 -6.35
CA SER A 26 -16.41 -4.20 -5.42
C SER A 26 -17.69 -3.61 -6.00
N ASP A 27 -18.83 -3.94 -5.40
CA ASP A 27 -20.13 -3.40 -5.81
C ASP A 27 -20.21 -1.87 -5.78
N PRO A 28 -19.68 -1.15 -4.78
CA PRO A 28 -19.64 0.32 -4.82
C PRO A 28 -18.88 0.87 -6.03
N THR A 29 -17.74 0.27 -6.39
CA THR A 29 -16.99 0.67 -7.59
C THR A 29 -17.75 0.34 -8.86
N ASN A 30 -18.35 -0.84 -8.96
CA ASN A 30 -19.17 -1.23 -10.10
C ASN A 30 -20.41 -0.31 -10.27
N THR A 31 -20.98 0.18 -9.18
CA THR A 31 -22.06 1.18 -9.22
C THR A 31 -21.60 2.47 -9.89
N VAL A 32 -20.42 2.99 -9.55
CA VAL A 32 -19.82 4.17 -10.21
C VAL A 32 -19.60 3.90 -11.70
N LEU A 33 -19.04 2.74 -12.06
CA LEU A 33 -18.79 2.39 -13.45
C LEU A 33 -20.08 2.29 -14.26
N THR A 34 -21.10 1.67 -13.69
CA THR A 34 -22.44 1.55 -14.32
C THR A 34 -23.10 2.90 -14.53
N ALA A 35 -23.02 3.80 -13.54
CA ALA A 35 -23.55 5.16 -13.63
C ALA A 35 -22.88 5.97 -14.77
N LEU A 36 -21.64 5.65 -15.11
CA LEU A 36 -20.89 6.25 -16.22
C LEU A 36 -21.04 5.48 -17.55
N GLY A 37 -21.85 4.43 -17.59
CA GLY A 37 -22.00 3.58 -18.77
C GLY A 37 -20.75 2.79 -19.15
N LEU A 38 -19.84 2.58 -18.19
CA LEU A 38 -18.61 1.83 -18.40
C LEU A 38 -18.82 0.34 -18.13
N SER A 39 -18.41 -0.48 -19.08
CA SER A 39 -18.48 -1.94 -18.99
C SER A 39 -17.11 -2.55 -19.23
N ASP A 40 -16.93 -3.81 -18.79
CA ASP A 40 -15.71 -4.60 -19.00
C ASP A 40 -14.44 -3.92 -18.43
N CYS A 41 -14.59 -3.19 -17.32
CA CYS A 41 -13.51 -2.41 -16.75
C CYS A 41 -12.39 -3.27 -16.15
N GLU A 42 -12.67 -4.51 -15.79
CA GLU A 42 -11.60 -5.43 -15.35
C GLU A 42 -10.63 -5.78 -16.47
N ASN A 43 -11.06 -5.83 -17.72
CA ASN A 43 -10.19 -6.05 -18.88
C ASN A 43 -9.62 -4.76 -19.48
N ARG A 44 -10.28 -3.62 -19.25
CA ARG A 44 -9.88 -2.30 -19.76
C ARG A 44 -9.64 -1.30 -18.64
N VAL A 45 -8.97 -1.74 -17.57
CA VAL A 45 -8.87 -0.98 -16.32
C VAL A 45 -8.30 0.43 -16.52
N GLN A 46 -7.26 0.62 -17.33
CA GLN A 46 -6.68 1.93 -17.56
C GLN A 46 -7.63 2.89 -18.28
N TYR A 47 -8.39 2.39 -19.25
CA TYR A 47 -9.42 3.19 -19.93
C TYR A 47 -10.49 3.65 -18.95
N CYS A 48 -10.98 2.75 -18.11
CA CYS A 48 -11.99 3.07 -17.11
C CYS A 48 -11.46 4.03 -16.02
N ILE A 49 -10.21 3.87 -15.59
CA ILE A 49 -9.57 4.82 -14.66
C ILE A 49 -9.59 6.24 -15.25
N ASN A 50 -9.20 6.40 -16.50
CA ASN A 50 -9.20 7.72 -17.17
C ASN A 50 -10.62 8.28 -17.26
N SER A 51 -11.57 7.46 -17.72
CA SER A 51 -12.98 7.87 -17.86
C SER A 51 -13.63 8.28 -16.54
N VAL A 52 -13.35 7.54 -15.45
CA VAL A 52 -13.82 7.91 -14.10
C VAL A 52 -13.11 9.19 -13.65
N GLY A 53 -11.81 9.32 -13.89
CA GLY A 53 -11.01 10.50 -13.54
C GLY A 53 -11.54 11.80 -14.17
N ASP A 54 -11.92 11.75 -15.44
CA ASP A 54 -12.40 12.90 -16.22
C ASP A 54 -13.88 13.23 -15.96
N SER A 55 -14.62 12.32 -15.31
CA SER A 55 -16.06 12.48 -15.09
C SER A 55 -16.39 13.54 -14.05
N SER A 56 -17.41 14.34 -14.34
CA SER A 56 -18.07 15.27 -13.41
C SER A 56 -19.43 14.77 -12.92
N VAL A 57 -19.85 13.59 -13.33
CA VAL A 57 -21.22 13.08 -13.10
C VAL A 57 -21.38 12.45 -11.72
N THR A 58 -20.31 11.91 -11.14
CA THR A 58 -20.32 11.29 -9.81
C THR A 58 -19.80 12.25 -8.74
N ASP A 59 -20.28 12.07 -7.51
CA ASP A 59 -19.73 12.80 -6.37
C ASP A 59 -18.24 12.46 -6.14
N ASN A 60 -17.50 13.42 -5.58
CA ASN A 60 -16.06 13.27 -5.42
C ASN A 60 -15.66 12.09 -4.52
N GLU A 61 -16.46 11.77 -3.52
CA GLU A 61 -16.16 10.69 -2.58
C GLU A 61 -16.25 9.31 -3.25
N SER A 62 -17.37 9.05 -3.95
CA SER A 62 -17.56 7.82 -4.72
C SER A 62 -16.51 7.66 -5.82
N LYS A 63 -16.23 8.76 -6.55
CA LYS A 63 -15.22 8.81 -7.60
C LYS A 63 -13.82 8.46 -7.08
N ILE A 64 -13.38 9.11 -6.01
CA ILE A 64 -12.03 8.93 -5.45
C ILE A 64 -11.86 7.53 -4.89
N SER A 65 -12.88 7.01 -4.18
CA SER A 65 -12.81 5.66 -3.63
C SER A 65 -12.81 4.58 -4.73
N ALA A 66 -13.56 4.78 -5.82
CA ALA A 66 -13.52 3.90 -6.97
C ALA A 66 -12.15 3.92 -7.66
N LEU A 67 -11.55 5.10 -7.85
CA LEU A 67 -10.20 5.23 -8.41
C LEU A 67 -9.15 4.56 -7.53
N ALA A 68 -9.25 4.68 -6.20
CA ALA A 68 -8.34 3.97 -5.28
C ALA A 68 -8.37 2.45 -5.51
N GLU A 69 -9.57 1.86 -5.61
CA GLU A 69 -9.72 0.44 -5.85
C GLU A 69 -9.26 0.01 -7.25
N MET A 70 -9.58 0.79 -8.28
CA MET A 70 -9.20 0.47 -9.65
C MET A 70 -7.68 0.50 -9.87
N TRP A 71 -6.98 1.45 -9.26
CA TRP A 71 -5.52 1.49 -9.27
C TRP A 71 -4.93 0.29 -8.54
N LEU A 72 -5.51 -0.10 -7.40
CA LEU A 72 -5.09 -1.32 -6.69
C LEU A 72 -5.34 -2.57 -7.52
N PHE A 73 -6.50 -2.68 -8.15
CA PHE A 73 -6.82 -3.80 -9.04
C PHE A 73 -5.80 -3.94 -10.17
N LYS A 74 -5.44 -2.80 -10.81
CA LYS A 74 -4.40 -2.77 -11.84
C LYS A 74 -3.04 -3.24 -11.30
N ALA A 75 -2.62 -2.71 -10.15
CA ALA A 75 -1.37 -3.09 -9.50
C ALA A 75 -1.30 -4.58 -9.16
N MET A 76 -2.36 -5.13 -8.55
CA MET A 76 -2.41 -6.54 -8.17
C MET A 76 -2.38 -7.49 -9.38
N ARG A 77 -2.98 -7.10 -10.50
CA ARG A 77 -2.87 -7.86 -11.75
C ARG A 77 -1.46 -7.81 -12.33
N ALA A 78 -0.84 -6.63 -12.33
CA ALA A 78 0.53 -6.46 -12.80
C ALA A 78 1.55 -7.22 -11.93
N GLN A 79 1.31 -7.30 -10.62
CA GLN A 79 2.19 -8.04 -9.70
C GLN A 79 2.30 -9.54 -10.01
N LYS A 80 1.28 -10.13 -10.64
CA LYS A 80 1.29 -11.54 -11.05
C LYS A 80 2.10 -11.79 -12.33
N ALA A 81 2.41 -10.75 -13.11
CA ALA A 81 3.12 -10.85 -14.37
C ALA A 81 4.66 -11.01 -14.28
N PRO A 82 5.38 -10.49 -13.24
CA PRO A 82 6.85 -10.56 -13.18
C PRO A 82 7.43 -11.97 -13.23
N GLN A 83 6.70 -12.96 -12.70
CA GLN A 83 7.16 -14.34 -12.71
C GLN A 83 7.38 -14.85 -14.15
N VAL A 84 6.46 -14.56 -15.04
CA VAL A 84 6.52 -14.98 -16.44
C VAL A 84 7.66 -14.28 -17.19
N LEU A 85 7.92 -13.01 -16.89
CA LEU A 85 9.00 -12.23 -17.53
C LEU A 85 10.38 -12.64 -17.02
N LYS A 86 10.52 -12.96 -15.73
CA LYS A 86 11.78 -13.51 -15.17
C LYS A 86 12.15 -14.83 -15.81
N ASP A 87 11.18 -15.70 -15.98
CA ASP A 87 11.37 -17.00 -16.62
C ASP A 87 11.74 -16.85 -18.10
N ALA A 88 11.33 -15.75 -18.75
CA ALA A 88 11.69 -15.42 -20.13
C ALA A 88 13.05 -14.69 -20.28
N GLY A 89 13.72 -14.32 -19.19
CA GLY A 89 15.02 -13.65 -19.20
C GLY A 89 15.00 -12.19 -19.70
N ASP A 90 13.85 -11.54 -19.72
CA ASP A 90 13.68 -10.17 -20.23
C ASP A 90 13.83 -9.13 -19.10
N ILE A 91 15.09 -8.77 -18.78
CA ILE A 91 15.44 -7.84 -17.70
C ILE A 91 14.91 -6.41 -17.96
N GLN A 92 14.85 -5.95 -19.21
CA GLN A 92 14.38 -4.59 -19.51
C GLN A 92 12.88 -4.45 -19.28
N ASN A 93 12.10 -5.44 -19.68
CA ASN A 93 10.67 -5.46 -19.43
C ASN A 93 10.35 -5.64 -17.94
N GLU A 94 11.17 -6.36 -17.19
CA GLU A 94 11.03 -6.49 -15.74
C GLU A 94 11.24 -5.13 -15.03
N GLN A 95 12.25 -4.36 -15.41
CA GLN A 95 12.51 -3.03 -14.83
C GLN A 95 11.36 -2.06 -15.13
N LYS A 96 10.87 -2.04 -16.37
CA LYS A 96 9.72 -1.21 -16.76
C LYS A 96 8.45 -1.59 -15.99
N LEU A 97 8.20 -2.87 -15.85
CA LEU A 97 7.03 -3.37 -15.13
C LEU A 97 7.09 -2.97 -13.65
N ASN A 98 8.27 -3.03 -13.02
CA ASN A 98 8.45 -2.60 -11.63
C ASN A 98 8.18 -1.10 -11.45
N ALA A 99 8.60 -0.26 -12.39
CA ALA A 99 8.31 1.19 -12.35
C ALA A 99 6.81 1.49 -12.52
N GLU A 100 6.12 0.78 -13.43
CA GLU A 100 4.68 0.90 -13.61
C GLU A 100 3.93 0.41 -12.37
N LEU A 101 4.36 -0.71 -11.79
CA LEU A 101 3.77 -1.28 -10.59
C LEU A 101 3.93 -0.34 -9.38
N LEU A 102 5.10 0.27 -9.21
CA LEU A 102 5.33 1.27 -8.18
C LEU A 102 4.40 2.48 -8.37
N ASN A 103 4.26 2.98 -9.61
CA ASN A 103 3.32 4.04 -9.92
C ASN A 103 1.89 3.67 -9.52
N ASP A 104 1.43 2.47 -9.85
CA ASP A 104 0.06 2.05 -9.59
C ASP A 104 -0.22 1.94 -8.07
N TYR A 105 0.75 1.49 -7.27
CA TYR A 105 0.63 1.50 -5.82
C TYR A 105 0.68 2.92 -5.21
N ILE A 106 1.53 3.82 -5.74
CA ILE A 106 1.54 5.21 -5.30
C ILE A 106 0.21 5.89 -5.64
N GLN A 107 -0.35 5.65 -6.82
CA GLN A 107 -1.69 6.15 -7.18
C GLN A 107 -2.76 5.59 -6.24
N THR A 108 -2.74 4.30 -5.94
CA THR A 108 -3.63 3.70 -4.95
C THR A 108 -3.55 4.41 -3.61
N ALA A 109 -2.33 4.60 -3.08
CA ALA A 109 -2.10 5.31 -1.83
C ALA A 109 -2.61 6.75 -1.89
N LYS A 110 -2.40 7.46 -3.02
CA LYS A 110 -2.83 8.84 -3.24
C LYS A 110 -4.34 8.99 -3.22
N TYR A 111 -5.07 8.19 -3.99
CA TYR A 111 -6.52 8.24 -4.02
C TYR A 111 -7.14 7.77 -2.69
N SER A 112 -6.56 6.77 -2.04
CA SER A 112 -6.98 6.34 -0.70
C SER A 112 -6.75 7.44 0.34
N TYR A 113 -5.59 8.10 0.33
CA TYR A 113 -5.28 9.23 1.20
C TYR A 113 -6.24 10.40 0.96
N ALA A 114 -6.50 10.73 -0.31
CA ALA A 114 -7.46 11.75 -0.68
C ALA A 114 -8.88 11.44 -0.16
N TYR A 115 -9.34 10.21 -0.30
CA TYR A 115 -10.63 9.76 0.25
C TYR A 115 -10.67 9.89 1.78
N LEU A 116 -9.65 9.40 2.47
CA LEU A 116 -9.64 9.37 3.93
C LEU A 116 -9.62 10.78 4.55
N PHE A 117 -8.87 11.72 3.96
CA PHE A 117 -8.58 13.01 4.59
C PHE A 117 -9.16 14.23 3.87
N PHE A 118 -9.57 14.12 2.61
CA PHE A 118 -9.95 15.27 1.77
C PHE A 118 -11.29 15.10 1.03
N SER A 119 -12.08 14.07 1.33
CA SER A 119 -13.35 13.82 0.63
C SER A 119 -14.52 14.73 1.06
N GLY A 120 -14.31 15.58 2.06
CA GLY A 120 -15.33 16.50 2.57
C GLY A 120 -16.06 16.01 3.81
N ARG A 121 -16.15 14.71 4.05
CA ARG A 121 -16.67 14.13 5.31
C ARG A 121 -15.54 13.76 6.25
N LYS A 122 -15.75 13.91 7.56
CA LYS A 122 -14.76 13.49 8.56
C LYS A 122 -14.67 11.95 8.62
N ILE A 123 -13.49 11.45 8.98
CA ILE A 123 -13.27 10.00 9.18
C ILE A 123 -14.24 9.44 10.23
N SER A 124 -14.50 10.21 11.32
CA SER A 124 -15.44 9.82 12.38
C SER A 124 -16.85 9.58 11.87
N ASP A 125 -17.30 10.36 10.88
CA ASP A 125 -18.67 10.32 10.37
C ASP A 125 -18.91 9.06 9.50
N ARG A 126 -17.84 8.43 9.06
CA ARG A 126 -17.82 7.23 8.21
C ARG A 126 -17.25 6.00 8.90
N ALA A 127 -16.95 6.09 10.20
CA ALA A 127 -16.20 5.04 10.93
C ALA A 127 -16.85 3.65 10.88
N LEU A 128 -18.16 3.58 10.65
CA LEU A 128 -18.92 2.32 10.55
C LEU A 128 -19.24 1.93 9.09
N GLU A 129 -18.77 2.71 8.10
CA GLU A 129 -19.01 2.40 6.70
C GLU A 129 -17.98 1.38 6.19
N ASP A 130 -18.46 0.32 5.56
CA ASP A 130 -17.59 -0.71 4.96
C ASP A 130 -16.64 -0.11 3.94
N ARG A 131 -17.08 0.91 3.18
CA ARG A 131 -16.25 1.58 2.17
C ARG A 131 -15.04 2.25 2.76
N GLN A 132 -15.19 2.92 3.92
CA GLN A 132 -14.04 3.53 4.60
C GLN A 132 -13.02 2.49 5.02
N THR A 133 -13.48 1.36 5.54
CA THR A 133 -12.60 0.27 5.94
C THR A 133 -11.88 -0.34 4.73
N GLN A 134 -12.60 -0.56 3.62
CA GLN A 134 -11.99 -1.02 2.37
C GLN A 134 -10.89 -0.08 1.90
N VAL A 135 -11.18 1.23 1.81
CA VAL A 135 -10.21 2.22 1.32
C VAL A 135 -9.02 2.37 2.26
N LYS A 136 -9.22 2.23 3.58
CA LYS A 136 -8.12 2.17 4.55
C LYS A 136 -7.21 0.95 4.29
N ASP A 137 -7.81 -0.20 4.02
CA ASP A 137 -7.06 -1.41 3.70
C ASP A 137 -6.30 -1.27 2.36
N TYR A 138 -6.90 -0.61 1.35
CA TYR A 138 -6.22 -0.30 0.08
C TYR A 138 -5.00 0.60 0.31
N TYR A 139 -5.16 1.62 1.16
CA TYR A 139 -4.05 2.48 1.55
C TYR A 139 -2.92 1.69 2.22
N ASN A 140 -3.25 0.91 3.25
CA ASN A 140 -2.27 0.12 4.01
C ASN A 140 -1.52 -0.86 3.10
N PHE A 141 -2.25 -1.57 2.23
CA PHE A 141 -1.68 -2.51 1.27
C PHE A 141 -0.76 -1.80 0.26
N ALA A 142 -1.18 -0.67 -0.26
CA ALA A 142 -0.39 0.11 -1.21
C ALA A 142 0.89 0.66 -0.56
N VAL A 143 0.80 1.24 0.64
CA VAL A 143 1.97 1.74 1.40
C VAL A 143 2.98 0.63 1.63
N GLN A 144 2.52 -0.55 2.08
CA GLN A 144 3.38 -1.70 2.29
C GLN A 144 4.15 -2.09 1.02
N ASN A 145 3.45 -2.17 -0.13
CA ASN A 145 4.08 -2.56 -1.38
C ASN A 145 5.03 -1.48 -1.92
N VAL A 146 4.72 -0.19 -1.76
CA VAL A 146 5.63 0.91 -2.11
C VAL A 146 6.92 0.81 -1.32
N ILE A 147 6.83 0.69 0.01
CA ILE A 147 8.01 0.61 0.88
C ILE A 147 8.86 -0.63 0.55
N GLU A 148 8.21 -1.76 0.33
CA GLU A 148 8.91 -3.00 -0.03
C GLU A 148 9.67 -2.85 -1.36
N GLN A 149 9.06 -2.24 -2.38
CA GLN A 149 9.72 -2.02 -3.67
C GLN A 149 10.89 -1.04 -3.55
N LEU A 150 10.73 0.06 -2.80
CA LEU A 150 11.80 1.02 -2.55
C LEU A 150 12.98 0.35 -1.83
N TYR A 151 12.71 -0.44 -0.80
CA TYR A 151 13.75 -1.18 -0.06
C TYR A 151 14.50 -2.16 -0.96
N ARG A 152 13.80 -2.89 -1.82
CA ARG A 152 14.43 -3.82 -2.78
C ARG A 152 15.28 -3.07 -3.81
N ALA A 153 14.80 -1.93 -4.31
CA ALA A 153 15.54 -1.11 -5.29
C ALA A 153 16.84 -0.55 -4.71
N THR A 154 16.87 -0.22 -3.43
CA THR A 154 18.08 0.26 -2.73
C THR A 154 19.03 -0.88 -2.35
N LYS A 155 18.69 -2.15 -2.66
CA LYS A 155 19.46 -3.34 -2.27
C LYS A 155 19.76 -3.41 -0.76
N GLY A 156 18.79 -2.98 0.06
CA GLY A 156 18.92 -2.93 1.51
C GLY A 156 19.84 -1.82 2.04
N LYS A 157 20.33 -0.92 1.17
CA LYS A 157 20.95 0.31 1.65
C LYS A 157 19.88 1.15 2.35
N ALA A 158 20.31 1.85 3.38
CA ALA A 158 19.42 2.70 4.14
C ALA A 158 18.57 3.59 3.22
N LEU A 159 17.30 3.73 3.57
CA LEU A 159 16.38 4.65 2.90
C LEU A 159 16.81 6.14 3.07
N THR A 160 18.02 6.40 3.52
CA THR A 160 18.59 7.72 3.80
C THR A 160 19.12 8.45 2.56
N ASP A 161 19.31 7.76 1.43
CA ASP A 161 19.84 8.37 0.20
C ASP A 161 18.74 9.02 -0.67
N PHE A 162 17.68 9.51 -0.05
CA PHE A 162 16.57 10.14 -0.73
C PHE A 162 16.70 11.68 -0.76
N PRO A 163 16.18 12.36 -1.80
CA PRO A 163 15.02 12.01 -2.62
C PRO A 163 15.34 11.08 -3.79
N VAL A 164 14.51 10.06 -3.98
CA VAL A 164 14.52 9.22 -5.18
C VAL A 164 13.47 9.72 -6.15
N ARG A 165 13.87 9.87 -7.41
CA ARG A 165 12.95 10.16 -8.48
C ARG A 165 12.68 8.87 -9.27
N GLU A 166 11.43 8.40 -9.21
CA GLU A 166 10.96 7.26 -9.98
C GLU A 166 9.80 7.67 -10.89
N GLY A 167 10.05 7.66 -12.19
CA GLY A 167 9.10 8.16 -13.18
C GLY A 167 8.77 9.64 -12.95
N LYS A 168 7.50 9.93 -12.63
CA LYS A 168 7.05 11.28 -12.27
C LYS A 168 7.14 11.60 -10.78
N TRP A 169 7.38 10.60 -9.93
CA TRP A 169 7.30 10.75 -8.49
C TRP A 169 8.61 11.23 -7.88
N ASN A 170 8.53 12.25 -7.04
CA ASN A 170 9.62 12.67 -6.16
C ASN A 170 9.32 12.13 -4.76
N ILE A 171 10.12 11.19 -4.29
CA ILE A 171 9.90 10.49 -3.02
C ILE A 171 10.84 11.05 -1.96
N TYR A 172 10.29 11.56 -0.88
CA TYR A 172 11.02 12.13 0.25
C TYR A 172 10.79 11.30 1.49
N ILE A 173 11.82 11.06 2.28
CA ILE A 173 11.70 10.41 3.60
C ILE A 173 11.77 11.48 4.67
N LYS A 174 10.75 11.52 5.54
CA LYS A 174 10.74 12.31 6.78
C LYS A 174 11.11 11.40 7.94
N ASN A 175 11.88 11.94 8.86
CA ASN A 175 12.41 11.26 10.04
C ASN A 175 13.42 10.14 9.71
N PRO A 176 14.40 10.39 8.82
CA PRO A 176 15.45 9.41 8.56
C PRO A 176 16.27 9.08 9.82
N GLU A 177 16.25 9.96 10.85
CA GLU A 177 17.00 9.75 12.09
C GLU A 177 16.60 8.49 12.86
N GLN A 178 15.32 8.15 12.88
CA GLN A 178 14.85 6.90 13.51
C GLN A 178 15.28 5.64 12.77
N LEU A 179 15.46 5.74 11.47
CA LEU A 179 16.01 4.68 10.65
C LEU A 179 17.54 4.78 10.56
N SER A 180 18.13 5.99 10.68
CA SER A 180 19.55 6.24 10.50
C SER A 180 20.40 5.78 11.69
N GLU A 181 19.87 5.81 12.91
CA GLU A 181 20.60 5.24 14.06
C GLU A 181 20.90 3.74 13.90
N HIS A 182 20.14 3.08 12.98
CA HIS A 182 20.25 1.64 12.75
C HIS A 182 20.41 1.29 11.25
N ALA A 183 20.56 2.30 10.40
CA ALA A 183 20.56 2.11 8.95
C ALA A 183 21.72 1.22 8.46
N GLU A 184 22.87 1.30 9.11
CA GLU A 184 24.02 0.46 8.78
C GLU A 184 23.83 -1.01 9.18
N THR A 185 22.88 -1.28 10.07
CA THR A 185 22.61 -2.62 10.61
C THR A 185 21.30 -3.23 10.11
N VAL A 186 20.48 -2.48 9.36
CA VAL A 186 19.23 -2.99 8.81
C VAL A 186 19.52 -3.98 7.69
N LYS A 187 19.13 -5.25 7.90
CA LYS A 187 19.23 -6.31 6.90
C LYS A 187 18.01 -6.40 6.03
N GLU A 188 16.84 -6.38 6.65
CA GLU A 188 15.58 -6.61 5.97
C GLU A 188 14.47 -5.73 6.54
N LEU A 189 13.57 -5.31 5.68
CA LEU A 189 12.31 -4.67 6.03
C LEU A 189 11.19 -5.61 5.60
N ILE A 190 10.57 -6.28 6.57
CA ILE A 190 9.63 -7.36 6.33
C ILE A 190 8.23 -6.89 6.66
N PRO A 191 7.25 -7.00 5.75
CA PRO A 191 5.85 -6.79 6.09
C PRO A 191 5.41 -7.74 7.21
N ASP A 192 4.73 -7.22 8.23
CA ASP A 192 4.29 -8.06 9.35
C ASP A 192 3.33 -9.18 8.92
N THR A 193 2.62 -8.99 7.81
CA THR A 193 1.68 -9.97 7.25
C THR A 193 2.35 -11.25 6.73
N VAL A 194 3.64 -11.22 6.41
CA VAL A 194 4.39 -12.42 5.97
C VAL A 194 5.12 -13.12 7.11
N LEU A 195 5.10 -12.54 8.31
CA LEU A 195 5.72 -13.13 9.47
C LEU A 195 4.80 -14.18 10.11
N SER A 196 5.27 -15.39 10.24
CA SER A 196 4.60 -16.43 11.00
C SER A 196 5.33 -16.69 12.32
N PHE A 197 4.66 -16.43 13.43
CA PHE A 197 5.22 -16.68 14.75
C PHE A 197 4.79 -18.07 15.24
N LYS A 198 5.74 -19.00 15.38
CA LYS A 198 5.47 -20.31 15.98
C LYS A 198 5.42 -20.16 17.51
N GLY A 199 4.36 -20.67 18.10
CA GLY A 199 4.21 -20.72 19.57
C GLY A 199 3.42 -19.59 20.22
N LEU A 200 2.98 -18.57 19.47
CA LEU A 200 2.05 -17.57 19.97
C LEU A 200 0.60 -18.07 19.85
N LYS A 201 -0.12 -18.11 20.97
CA LYS A 201 -1.54 -18.50 21.00
C LYS A 201 -2.47 -17.40 20.51
N ASN A 202 -2.09 -16.14 20.68
CA ASN A 202 -2.89 -14.98 20.29
C ASN A 202 -2.00 -13.94 19.62
N GLN A 203 -2.42 -13.45 18.46
CA GLN A 203 -1.80 -12.34 17.77
C GLN A 203 -2.73 -11.13 17.88
N TYR A 204 -2.32 -10.11 18.61
CA TYR A 204 -3.06 -8.84 18.70
C TYR A 204 -2.53 -7.89 17.65
N SER A 205 -3.41 -7.46 16.77
CA SER A 205 -3.11 -6.49 15.73
C SER A 205 -3.94 -5.25 15.98
N ALA A 206 -3.31 -4.12 16.22
CA ALA A 206 -4.01 -2.84 16.25
C ALA A 206 -4.37 -2.43 14.81
N ASP A 207 -5.65 -2.11 14.60
CA ASP A 207 -6.17 -1.71 13.29
C ASP A 207 -5.87 -0.23 13.04
N GLY A 208 -4.61 0.08 12.68
CA GLY A 208 -4.10 1.43 12.44
C GLY A 208 -4.10 1.83 10.97
N LEU A 209 -3.67 3.07 10.70
CA LEU A 209 -3.35 3.56 9.38
C LEU A 209 -1.85 3.45 9.15
N GLY A 210 -1.47 3.02 7.95
CA GLY A 210 -0.07 2.79 7.57
C GLY A 210 0.27 1.31 7.44
N ALA A 211 1.45 1.03 6.92
CA ALA A 211 1.97 -0.32 6.78
C ALA A 211 2.84 -0.68 7.98
N ARG A 212 2.52 -1.78 8.64
CA ARG A 212 3.35 -2.34 9.69
C ARG A 212 4.46 -3.16 9.08
N MET A 213 5.68 -2.83 9.47
CA MET A 213 6.89 -3.46 8.99
C MET A 213 7.73 -3.89 10.18
N VAL A 214 8.53 -4.91 10.00
CA VAL A 214 9.52 -5.36 10.95
C VAL A 214 10.90 -5.14 10.32
N LEU A 215 11.71 -4.34 11.00
CA LEU A 215 13.12 -4.21 10.69
C LEU A 215 13.87 -5.40 11.31
N SER A 216 14.61 -6.12 10.49
CA SER A 216 15.61 -7.09 10.92
C SER A 216 16.97 -6.44 10.91
N THR A 217 17.69 -6.51 12.05
CA THR A 217 19.05 -5.98 12.17
C THR A 217 20.07 -7.11 12.27
N ASP A 218 21.36 -6.78 12.13
CA ASP A 218 22.43 -7.73 12.41
C ASP A 218 22.37 -8.23 13.85
N ASP A 219 22.65 -9.52 14.05
CA ASP A 219 22.59 -10.17 15.36
C ASP A 219 23.54 -9.48 16.35
N PRO A 220 23.00 -8.85 17.40
CA PRO A 220 23.83 -8.21 18.42
C PRO A 220 24.70 -9.20 19.23
N ALA A 221 24.48 -10.51 19.06
CA ALA A 221 25.31 -11.52 19.72
C ALA A 221 26.78 -11.50 19.27
N LYS A 222 27.13 -10.76 18.22
CA LYS A 222 28.52 -10.53 17.81
C LYS A 222 29.21 -9.41 18.61
N GLU A 223 28.46 -8.50 19.24
CA GLU A 223 29.00 -7.48 20.17
C GLU A 223 28.80 -7.95 21.61
N LYS A 224 29.77 -8.67 22.15
CA LYS A 224 29.76 -9.28 23.48
C LYS A 224 29.58 -8.32 24.64
N ASP A 225 29.66 -7.02 24.42
CA ASP A 225 29.76 -6.02 25.48
C ASP A 225 28.50 -5.18 25.76
N GLN A 226 27.41 -5.37 25.02
CA GLN A 226 26.16 -4.62 25.22
C GLN A 226 24.90 -5.47 25.06
N PRO A 227 24.54 -6.28 26.08
CA PRO A 227 23.39 -7.20 25.98
C PRO A 227 22.00 -6.55 25.91
N TRP A 228 21.89 -5.22 26.08
CA TRP A 228 20.63 -4.45 26.01
C TRP A 228 20.46 -3.68 24.71
N ARG A 229 21.40 -3.73 23.79
CA ARG A 229 21.31 -3.06 22.50
C ARG A 229 20.46 -3.86 21.53
N LEU A 230 19.24 -3.38 21.35
CA LEU A 230 18.29 -3.71 20.29
C LEU A 230 17.87 -5.19 20.16
N MET A 231 16.59 -5.40 20.29
CA MET A 231 16.00 -6.63 19.78
C MET A 231 16.35 -6.77 18.29
N PRO A 232 16.70 -7.98 17.80
CA PRO A 232 17.04 -8.22 16.39
C PRO A 232 15.89 -7.89 15.45
N TYR A 233 14.73 -7.55 16.00
CA TYR A 233 13.51 -7.18 15.27
C TYR A 233 12.87 -5.97 15.94
N SER A 234 12.68 -4.89 15.18
CA SER A 234 11.99 -3.68 15.62
C SER A 234 10.75 -3.44 14.78
N SER A 235 9.62 -3.12 15.43
CA SER A 235 8.37 -2.79 14.74
C SER A 235 8.40 -1.33 14.32
N VAL A 236 8.05 -1.07 13.05
CA VAL A 236 7.94 0.28 12.44
C VAL A 236 6.60 0.40 11.74
N THR A 237 5.99 1.57 11.77
CA THR A 237 4.82 1.88 10.96
C THR A 237 5.21 2.91 9.90
N ALA A 238 5.11 2.51 8.63
CA ALA A 238 5.35 3.39 7.52
C ALA A 238 4.05 4.01 7.03
N MET A 239 4.07 5.31 6.73
CA MET A 239 2.96 6.05 6.16
C MET A 239 3.41 6.82 4.92
N ILE A 240 2.50 7.00 3.97
CA ILE A 240 2.69 7.85 2.80
C ILE A 240 1.71 9.01 2.87
N SER A 241 2.22 10.21 2.71
CA SER A 241 1.41 11.43 2.60
C SER A 241 1.76 12.22 1.35
N PHE A 242 0.84 13.07 0.92
CA PHE A 242 1.00 13.90 -0.25
C PHE A 242 0.87 15.36 0.17
N PRO A 243 1.79 16.26 -0.25
CA PRO A 243 1.73 17.67 0.13
C PRO A 243 0.53 18.35 -0.53
N GLY A 244 -0.24 19.07 0.28
CA GLY A 244 -1.40 19.83 -0.18
C GLY A 244 -2.37 20.11 0.95
N LYS A 245 -3.19 21.16 0.77
CA LYS A 245 -4.22 21.58 1.72
C LYS A 245 -5.64 21.41 1.16
N SER A 246 -5.77 20.95 -0.07
CA SER A 246 -7.05 20.72 -0.73
C SER A 246 -7.00 19.43 -1.54
N LEU A 247 -8.18 18.87 -1.82
CA LEU A 247 -8.31 17.67 -2.64
C LEU A 247 -7.58 17.81 -3.99
N ASN A 248 -7.76 18.92 -4.69
CA ASN A 248 -7.14 19.13 -5.99
C ASN A 248 -5.60 19.14 -5.90
N GLN A 249 -5.03 19.78 -4.85
CA GLN A 249 -3.60 19.78 -4.63
C GLN A 249 -3.06 18.37 -4.36
N ILE A 250 -3.76 17.58 -3.56
CA ILE A 250 -3.38 16.18 -3.31
C ILE A 250 -3.42 15.35 -4.60
N LEU A 251 -4.48 15.47 -5.39
CA LEU A 251 -4.65 14.68 -6.62
C LEU A 251 -3.64 15.04 -7.70
N THR A 252 -3.16 16.29 -7.74
CA THR A 252 -2.16 16.77 -8.71
C THR A 252 -0.72 16.68 -8.19
N ALA A 253 -0.49 16.32 -6.92
CA ALA A 253 0.85 16.22 -6.35
C ALA A 253 1.67 15.10 -7.02
N ASP A 254 2.91 15.39 -7.34
CA ASP A 254 3.92 14.40 -7.77
C ASP A 254 4.95 14.12 -6.66
N ASP A 255 4.89 14.86 -5.57
CA ASP A 255 5.71 14.64 -4.38
C ASP A 255 5.04 13.62 -3.46
N VAL A 256 5.83 12.68 -2.98
CA VAL A 256 5.46 11.60 -2.07
C VAL A 256 6.31 11.70 -0.82
N VAL A 257 5.68 11.79 0.34
CA VAL A 257 6.39 11.86 1.61
C VAL A 257 6.17 10.57 2.38
N VAL A 258 7.22 9.81 2.58
CA VAL A 258 7.25 8.61 3.41
C VAL A 258 7.68 9.03 4.82
N SER A 259 6.93 8.63 5.83
CA SER A 259 7.25 8.84 7.25
C SER A 259 7.19 7.50 8.00
N THR A 260 8.05 7.34 8.96
CA THR A 260 8.10 6.16 9.85
C THR A 260 8.06 6.58 11.30
#